data_3514243a037c9336916569639debb1da
#
_entry.id   3514243a037c9336916569639debb1da
#
_cell.length_a   1.000
_cell.length_b   1.000
_cell.length_c   1.000
_cell.angle_alpha   90.00
_cell.angle_beta   90.00
_cell.angle_gamma   90.00
#
_symmetry.space_group_name_H-M   'P 1'
#
loop_
_entity.id
_entity.type
_entity.pdbx_description
1 polymer ?
#
loop_
_entity_poly.entity_id
_entity_poly.type
_entity_poly.pdbx_seq_one_letter_code
_entity_poly.pdbx_strand_id
1 'polypeptide(L)'
;MKLNQLFFCTLGAAALGLTAAASPFGMCAHLNRMPPEEMRRELADMAGLGARMVRVDLDWSQVEPEPGKWDFTRWDALVEEAGKQGVAVIAILGGELHKPVRPPYRNQQDFLRYVAESARRYKGKIAAYEVINEADCDRPWGETPNPEHYAELLKKTCETIKAIDPAAKVLFSGVSFVRNPYGYLEKAFAAGAGDYCDGVNFHPYQWKYVPEAQLRHKVAELRELMKKYNFNKPVWVTEIGNSSGEQQVQFVHDATAAALKELAIDPASRTIGVISDDENFSYSDGIHMQVNEFLPEAKKVRPLKFIELAALKVEDCPAVILPGVEGFPIRQFGFVRDYVKRGGTLIIPGGIPFYFNVEKQPDGMFTNAWLTRQCPGELHYGWEASWTRQGVPANATKIVPGENFPGLNSRQFWTGRFLTAENLKENDRMIPIFYGVQGEYKAPVAALYRLDSDLKGNLVLMPGIQNECSSEEMQAQLLPRQYLLLLAEGVEGICYYRFRAGEWNRGREAHFGIVRRDFSPKPAARAFETLTRLRPEGSGPVELSTPAPGVQAAAWPLPDGVRIHAVWSTSGARKMQLAGTFETVTDFLGSEVKLENGAFDATPGILYFRTAPGAQLEFKAR
;
A
#
# COMPACT_ATOMS: atom_id res chain seq x y z
N MET A 1 -3.58 51.01 -47.93
CA MET A 1 -3.03 51.08 -46.57
C MET A 1 -3.92 50.21 -45.68
N LYS A 2 -3.48 49.01 -45.34
CA LYS A 2 -4.15 48.12 -44.35
C LYS A 2 -3.22 47.97 -43.16
N LEU A 3 -3.65 48.47 -42.01
CA LEU A 3 -2.97 48.26 -40.72
C LEU A 3 -3.23 46.85 -40.24
N ASN A 4 -2.17 46.07 -40.10
CA ASN A 4 -2.17 44.83 -39.34
C ASN A 4 -2.08 45.15 -37.84
N GLN A 5 -3.11 44.84 -37.08
CA GLN A 5 -3.05 44.77 -35.61
C GLN A 5 -2.50 43.41 -35.19
N LEU A 6 -1.30 43.39 -34.65
CA LEU A 6 -0.75 42.27 -33.87
C LEU A 6 -1.45 42.24 -32.52
N PHE A 7 -2.24 41.18 -32.27
CA PHE A 7 -2.67 40.83 -30.94
C PHE A 7 -1.51 40.12 -30.20
N PHE A 8 -0.93 40.78 -29.24
CA PHE A 8 -0.09 40.14 -28.23
C PHE A 8 -1.03 39.43 -27.23
N CYS A 9 -1.13 38.09 -27.31
CA CYS A 9 -1.66 37.29 -26.23
C CYS A 9 -0.60 37.24 -25.11
N THR A 10 -0.76 38.07 -24.09
CA THR A 10 -0.09 37.87 -22.80
C THR A 10 -0.76 36.68 -22.12
N LEU A 11 -0.13 35.52 -22.21
CA LEU A 11 -0.44 34.40 -21.32
C LEU A 11 -0.05 34.77 -19.90
N GLY A 12 -1.00 35.26 -19.13
CA GLY A 12 -0.88 35.40 -17.70
C GLY A 12 -0.76 33.97 -17.10
N ALA A 13 0.36 33.71 -16.42
CA ALA A 13 0.48 32.52 -15.58
C ALA A 13 -0.58 32.62 -14.46
N ALA A 14 -1.72 31.97 -14.67
CA ALA A 14 -2.70 31.81 -13.62
C ALA A 14 -2.07 30.97 -12.53
N ALA A 15 -2.03 31.47 -11.30
CA ALA A 15 -1.65 30.71 -10.13
C ALA A 15 -2.60 29.49 -10.05
N LEU A 16 -2.04 28.29 -10.20
CA LEU A 16 -2.77 27.03 -10.01
C LEU A 16 -3.04 26.82 -8.51
N GLY A 17 -3.94 27.63 -7.96
CA GLY A 17 -4.49 27.39 -6.63
C GLY A 17 -5.36 26.13 -6.69
N LEU A 18 -5.14 25.19 -5.77
CA LEU A 18 -6.06 24.07 -5.55
C LEU A 18 -7.40 24.64 -5.09
N THR A 19 -8.32 24.83 -6.01
CA THR A 19 -9.73 25.14 -5.70
C THR A 19 -10.46 23.82 -5.41
N ALA A 20 -11.60 23.86 -4.72
CA ALA A 20 -12.43 22.68 -4.38
C ALA A 20 -12.92 21.87 -5.61
N ALA A 21 -12.65 22.34 -6.82
CA ALA A 21 -12.96 21.69 -8.09
C ALA A 21 -11.73 21.08 -8.78
N ALA A 22 -10.52 21.17 -8.19
CA ALA A 22 -9.32 20.62 -8.79
C ALA A 22 -9.33 19.06 -8.74
N SER A 23 -8.68 18.43 -9.71
CA SER A 23 -8.57 16.98 -9.78
C SER A 23 -7.95 16.38 -8.51
N PRO A 24 -8.56 15.36 -7.88
CA PRO A 24 -8.04 14.75 -6.66
C PRO A 24 -6.86 13.79 -6.89
N PHE A 25 -6.43 13.60 -8.13
CA PHE A 25 -5.45 12.60 -8.53
C PHE A 25 -4.01 13.13 -8.44
N GLY A 26 -3.24 12.58 -7.51
CA GLY A 26 -1.84 12.91 -7.28
C GLY A 26 -0.93 11.69 -7.22
N MET A 27 0.37 11.95 -7.28
CA MET A 27 1.44 10.96 -7.14
C MET A 27 2.51 11.45 -6.18
N CYS A 28 3.13 10.53 -5.44
CA CYS A 28 4.37 10.80 -4.74
C CYS A 28 5.56 10.52 -5.67
N ALA A 29 6.57 11.37 -5.63
CA ALA A 29 7.80 11.17 -6.38
C ALA A 29 8.99 11.86 -5.71
N HIS A 30 10.18 11.30 -5.89
CA HIS A 30 11.42 11.86 -5.35
C HIS A 30 12.16 12.71 -6.41
N LEU A 31 11.44 13.61 -7.05
CA LEU A 31 11.93 14.40 -8.19
C LEU A 31 13.16 15.27 -7.87
N ASN A 32 13.25 15.74 -6.63
CA ASN A 32 14.38 16.54 -6.13
C ASN A 32 15.71 15.76 -6.02
N ARG A 33 15.67 14.43 -6.20
CA ARG A 33 16.84 13.52 -6.01
C ARG A 33 17.34 12.91 -7.31
N MET A 34 16.71 13.21 -8.43
CA MET A 34 17.06 12.62 -9.73
C MET A 34 17.68 13.65 -10.69
N PRO A 35 18.34 13.19 -11.79
CA PRO A 35 18.80 14.07 -12.85
C PRO A 35 17.66 14.90 -13.46
N PRO A 36 17.92 16.14 -13.91
CA PRO A 36 16.88 17.03 -14.45
C PRO A 36 16.09 16.45 -15.62
N GLU A 37 16.71 15.64 -16.47
CA GLU A 37 16.04 14.99 -17.62
C GLU A 37 15.07 13.88 -17.18
N GLU A 38 15.46 13.09 -16.19
CA GLU A 38 14.56 12.08 -15.60
C GLU A 38 13.39 12.76 -14.87
N MET A 39 13.64 13.84 -14.14
CA MET A 39 12.62 14.64 -13.46
C MET A 39 11.59 15.20 -14.46
N ARG A 40 12.05 15.80 -15.57
CA ARG A 40 11.16 16.31 -16.63
C ARG A 40 10.34 15.20 -17.26
N ARG A 41 10.96 14.06 -17.56
CA ARG A 41 10.28 12.90 -18.11
C ARG A 41 9.22 12.37 -17.15
N GLU A 42 9.57 12.22 -15.89
CA GLU A 42 8.66 11.69 -14.86
C GLU A 42 7.43 12.60 -14.66
N LEU A 43 7.62 13.91 -14.65
CA LEU A 43 6.51 14.88 -14.59
C LEU A 43 5.61 14.82 -15.84
N ALA A 44 6.20 14.71 -17.03
CA ALA A 44 5.43 14.61 -18.28
C ALA A 44 4.63 13.29 -18.31
N ASP A 45 5.24 12.18 -17.92
CA ASP A 45 4.58 10.87 -17.85
C ASP A 45 3.43 10.87 -16.82
N MET A 46 3.62 11.48 -15.64
CA MET A 46 2.56 11.66 -14.63
C MET A 46 1.38 12.47 -15.19
N ALA A 47 1.67 13.62 -15.80
CA ALA A 47 0.64 14.48 -16.40
C ALA A 47 -0.12 13.75 -17.52
N GLY A 48 0.60 12.98 -18.34
CA GLY A 48 0.04 12.14 -19.41
C GLY A 48 -0.93 11.08 -18.90
N LEU A 49 -0.65 10.47 -17.75
CA LEU A 49 -1.55 9.52 -17.08
C LEU A 49 -2.71 10.19 -16.34
N GLY A 50 -2.78 11.53 -16.31
CA GLY A 50 -3.87 12.28 -15.69
C GLY A 50 -3.62 12.70 -14.24
N ALA A 51 -2.41 12.53 -13.70
CA ALA A 51 -2.07 13.14 -12.42
C ALA A 51 -2.05 14.67 -12.53
N ARG A 52 -2.60 15.35 -11.53
CA ARG A 52 -2.67 16.81 -11.46
C ARG A 52 -2.00 17.37 -10.21
N MET A 53 -1.48 16.49 -9.37
CA MET A 53 -0.69 16.84 -8.20
C MET A 53 0.55 15.95 -8.10
N VAL A 54 1.65 16.51 -7.62
CA VAL A 54 2.83 15.74 -7.24
C VAL A 54 3.28 16.16 -5.84
N ARG A 55 3.53 15.18 -4.98
CA ARG A 55 4.05 15.36 -3.64
C ARG A 55 5.54 15.05 -3.61
N VAL A 56 6.34 16.01 -3.17
CA VAL A 56 7.81 15.96 -3.21
C VAL A 56 8.42 16.55 -1.94
N ASP A 57 9.52 15.96 -1.46
CA ASP A 57 10.29 16.50 -0.33
C ASP A 57 10.96 17.85 -0.70
N LEU A 58 10.62 18.91 0.01
CA LEU A 58 11.42 20.14 0.03
C LEU A 58 12.47 19.99 1.13
N ASP A 59 13.51 19.25 0.82
CA ASP A 59 14.52 18.79 1.76
C ASP A 59 15.35 19.97 2.29
N TRP A 60 15.26 20.23 3.59
CA TRP A 60 15.95 21.35 4.23
C TRP A 60 17.46 21.28 4.05
N SER A 61 18.04 20.09 4.19
CA SER A 61 19.49 19.93 4.02
C SER A 61 19.98 20.12 2.58
N GLN A 62 19.10 19.94 1.60
CA GLN A 62 19.41 20.20 0.19
C GLN A 62 19.34 21.70 -0.15
N VAL A 63 18.32 22.39 0.34
CA VAL A 63 18.13 23.81 0.02
C VAL A 63 18.95 24.76 0.93
N GLU A 64 19.34 24.30 2.11
CA GLU A 64 20.25 25.00 3.02
C GLU A 64 21.35 24.06 3.51
N PRO A 65 22.32 23.67 2.65
CA PRO A 65 23.40 22.73 3.02
C PRO A 65 24.28 23.23 4.16
N GLU A 66 24.45 24.56 4.26
CA GLU A 66 25.08 25.22 5.39
C GLU A 66 24.20 26.40 5.84
N PRO A 67 24.15 26.76 7.12
CA PRO A 67 23.31 27.84 7.62
C PRO A 67 23.46 29.14 6.83
N GLY A 68 22.36 29.62 6.27
CA GLY A 68 22.29 30.81 5.44
C GLY A 68 22.83 30.69 4.01
N LYS A 69 23.30 29.50 3.59
CA LYS A 69 23.69 29.23 2.20
C LYS A 69 22.58 28.48 1.48
N TRP A 70 21.92 29.13 0.56
CA TRP A 70 20.75 28.62 -0.13
C TRP A 70 21.08 28.04 -1.50
N ASP A 71 20.59 26.84 -1.79
CA ASP A 71 20.60 26.21 -3.10
C ASP A 71 19.21 25.68 -3.47
N PHE A 72 18.46 26.47 -4.20
CA PHE A 72 17.15 26.11 -4.71
C PHE A 72 17.18 25.60 -6.17
N THR A 73 18.35 25.43 -6.77
CA THR A 73 18.50 25.14 -8.21
C THR A 73 17.63 23.98 -8.67
N ARG A 74 17.63 22.88 -7.93
CA ARG A 74 16.83 21.69 -8.26
C ARG A 74 15.34 21.94 -8.10
N TRP A 75 14.96 22.63 -7.04
CA TRP A 75 13.56 22.97 -6.76
C TRP A 75 13.00 24.00 -7.72
N ASP A 76 13.79 24.98 -8.16
CA ASP A 76 13.40 25.92 -9.21
C ASP A 76 13.04 25.21 -10.50
N ALA A 77 13.91 24.29 -10.96
CA ALA A 77 13.67 23.49 -12.15
C ALA A 77 12.42 22.60 -12.02
N LEU A 78 12.21 22.01 -10.84
CA LEU A 78 11.04 21.17 -10.55
C LEU A 78 9.74 21.99 -10.61
N VAL A 79 9.69 23.12 -9.90
CA VAL A 79 8.48 23.97 -9.82
C VAL A 79 8.14 24.57 -11.20
N GLU A 80 9.17 24.98 -11.96
CA GLU A 80 8.99 25.46 -13.33
C GLU A 80 8.42 24.39 -14.25
N GLU A 81 8.98 23.19 -14.21
CA GLU A 81 8.54 22.07 -15.05
C GLU A 81 7.15 21.57 -14.66
N ALA A 82 6.85 21.43 -13.37
CA ALA A 82 5.52 21.07 -12.89
C ALA A 82 4.45 22.06 -13.38
N GLY A 83 4.76 23.38 -13.33
CA GLY A 83 3.89 24.43 -13.87
C GLY A 83 3.64 24.28 -15.37
N LYS A 84 4.68 23.95 -16.17
CA LYS A 84 4.54 23.69 -17.62
C LYS A 84 3.62 22.51 -17.92
N GLN A 85 3.69 21.46 -17.08
CA GLN A 85 2.88 20.26 -17.22
C GLN A 85 1.47 20.38 -16.61
N GLY A 86 1.14 21.50 -15.97
CA GLY A 86 -0.14 21.68 -15.28
C GLY A 86 -0.29 20.78 -14.04
N VAL A 87 0.82 20.45 -13.38
CA VAL A 87 0.86 19.62 -12.18
C VAL A 87 1.12 20.50 -10.97
N ALA A 88 0.20 20.50 -10.01
CA ALA A 88 0.32 21.24 -8.76
C ALA A 88 1.32 20.56 -7.81
N VAL A 89 2.16 21.33 -7.14
CA VAL A 89 3.18 20.78 -6.23
C VAL A 89 2.70 20.84 -4.79
N ILE A 90 2.75 19.70 -4.09
CA ILE A 90 2.65 19.59 -2.63
C ILE A 90 4.08 19.42 -2.11
N ALA A 91 4.57 20.43 -1.38
CA ALA A 91 5.92 20.43 -0.84
C ALA A 91 5.93 19.95 0.61
N ILE A 92 6.68 18.89 0.89
CA ILE A 92 6.88 18.40 2.26
C ILE A 92 8.01 19.21 2.88
N LEU A 93 7.72 19.96 3.92
CA LEU A 93 8.73 20.73 4.65
C LEU A 93 9.50 19.81 5.61
N GLY A 94 10.82 19.92 5.57
CA GLY A 94 11.72 19.08 6.35
C GLY A 94 12.31 17.91 5.57
N GLY A 95 11.53 17.11 4.93
CA GLY A 95 11.80 16.11 3.88
C GLY A 95 13.08 15.26 3.93
N GLU A 96 13.72 15.05 5.08
CA GLU A 96 14.95 14.28 5.17
C GLU A 96 14.65 12.77 5.24
N LEU A 97 15.26 12.00 4.35
CA LEU A 97 15.13 10.53 4.31
C LEU A 97 15.74 9.81 5.52
N HIS A 98 16.72 10.44 6.13
CA HIS A 98 17.48 9.89 7.24
C HIS A 98 17.28 10.75 8.49
N LYS A 99 17.80 10.27 9.61
CA LYS A 99 17.81 11.04 10.86
C LYS A 99 18.27 12.47 10.57
N PRO A 100 17.44 13.49 10.87
CA PRO A 100 17.78 14.85 10.51
C PRO A 100 19.06 15.32 11.21
N VAL A 101 19.93 15.95 10.46
CA VAL A 101 21.14 16.60 11.01
C VAL A 101 20.73 17.73 11.96
N ARG A 102 19.65 18.41 11.61
CA ARG A 102 19.04 19.49 12.38
C ARG A 102 17.57 19.13 12.69
N PRO A 103 17.25 18.51 13.83
CA PRO A 103 15.85 18.24 14.17
C PRO A 103 15.02 19.52 14.19
N PRO A 104 13.89 19.60 13.47
CA PRO A 104 13.15 20.85 13.23
C PRO A 104 12.71 21.56 14.50
N TYR A 105 12.23 20.81 15.50
CA TYR A 105 11.77 21.41 16.76
C TYR A 105 12.93 21.99 17.59
N ARG A 106 14.06 21.29 17.66
CA ARG A 106 15.24 21.75 18.40
C ARG A 106 15.95 22.92 17.72
N ASN A 107 15.80 23.06 16.41
CA ASN A 107 16.37 24.13 15.59
C ASN A 107 15.26 25.02 15.01
N GLN A 108 14.23 25.31 15.79
CA GLN A 108 12.98 25.89 15.33
C GLN A 108 13.17 27.24 14.60
N GLN A 109 14.05 28.13 15.09
CA GLN A 109 14.31 29.42 14.43
C GLN A 109 14.92 29.24 13.04
N ASP A 110 15.87 28.34 12.90
CA ASP A 110 16.50 28.03 11.61
C ASP A 110 15.51 27.35 10.66
N PHE A 111 14.70 26.44 11.19
CA PHE A 111 13.63 25.81 10.42
C PHE A 111 12.61 26.82 9.90
N LEU A 112 12.15 27.75 10.73
CA LEU A 112 11.23 28.80 10.33
C LEU A 112 11.85 29.78 9.32
N ARG A 113 13.15 30.05 9.40
CA ARG A 113 13.88 30.80 8.37
C ARG A 113 13.86 30.05 7.03
N TYR A 114 14.15 28.74 7.04
CA TYR A 114 14.05 27.91 5.83
C TYR A 114 12.62 27.90 5.27
N VAL A 115 11.60 27.76 6.10
CA VAL A 115 10.19 27.87 5.68
C VAL A 115 9.90 29.22 5.04
N ALA A 116 10.34 30.33 5.66
CA ALA A 116 10.12 31.67 5.15
C ALA A 116 10.79 31.90 3.78
N GLU A 117 12.05 31.48 3.62
CA GLU A 117 12.76 31.60 2.34
C GLU A 117 12.09 30.77 1.25
N SER A 118 11.68 29.53 1.57
CA SER A 118 10.95 28.67 0.63
C SER A 118 9.60 29.26 0.24
N ALA A 119 8.82 29.77 1.20
CA ALA A 119 7.52 30.39 0.93
C ALA A 119 7.65 31.69 0.10
N ARG A 120 8.68 32.54 0.33
CA ARG A 120 8.93 33.72 -0.47
C ARG A 120 9.28 33.38 -1.91
N ARG A 121 10.18 32.38 -2.08
CA ARG A 121 10.66 31.97 -3.40
C ARG A 121 9.55 31.38 -4.26
N TYR A 122 8.67 30.59 -3.66
CA TYR A 122 7.62 29.87 -4.37
C TYR A 122 6.22 30.43 -4.13
N LYS A 123 6.11 31.70 -3.71
CA LYS A 123 4.82 32.36 -3.52
C LYS A 123 3.92 32.20 -4.75
N GLY A 124 2.71 31.67 -4.54
CA GLY A 124 1.72 31.42 -5.59
C GLY A 124 2.07 30.29 -6.55
N LYS A 125 3.15 29.50 -6.30
CA LYS A 125 3.59 28.39 -7.16
C LYS A 125 3.44 27.01 -6.48
N ILE A 126 3.46 26.95 -5.15
CA ILE A 126 3.23 25.75 -4.36
C ILE A 126 1.76 25.70 -3.97
N ALA A 127 1.10 24.61 -4.28
CA ALA A 127 -0.32 24.42 -4.00
C ALA A 127 -0.59 24.14 -2.52
N ALA A 128 0.27 23.37 -1.88
CA ALA A 128 0.18 23.06 -0.45
C ALA A 128 1.57 22.76 0.14
N TYR A 129 1.75 23.16 1.39
CA TYR A 129 2.90 22.77 2.21
C TYR A 129 2.46 21.75 3.26
N GLU A 130 3.02 20.57 3.21
CA GLU A 130 2.85 19.54 4.24
C GLU A 130 3.94 19.71 5.29
N VAL A 131 3.55 19.87 6.56
CA VAL A 131 4.52 20.16 7.63
C VAL A 131 5.01 18.87 8.26
N ILE A 132 6.20 18.43 7.89
CA ILE A 132 6.86 17.20 8.31
C ILE A 132 6.13 15.95 7.78
N ASN A 133 6.87 15.02 7.20
CA ASN A 133 6.35 13.70 6.84
C ASN A 133 6.28 12.80 8.08
N GLU A 134 5.14 12.16 8.33
CA GLU A 134 4.94 11.14 9.37
C GLU A 134 5.49 11.57 10.75
N ALA A 135 5.01 12.71 11.23
CA ALA A 135 5.45 13.30 12.50
C ALA A 135 5.17 12.41 13.73
N ASP A 136 4.38 11.36 13.59
CA ASP A 136 4.16 10.30 14.59
C ASP A 136 5.27 9.23 14.61
N CYS A 137 6.24 9.29 13.70
CA CYS A 137 7.41 8.41 13.64
C CYS A 137 8.67 9.08 14.19
N ASP A 138 9.61 8.29 14.68
CA ASP A 138 10.89 8.77 15.26
C ASP A 138 11.80 9.43 14.22
N ARG A 139 11.68 9.00 12.94
CA ARG A 139 12.60 9.38 11.86
C ARG A 139 12.72 10.88 11.65
N PRO A 140 11.63 11.66 11.47
CA PRO A 140 11.75 13.09 11.23
C PRO A 140 12.27 13.89 12.42
N TRP A 141 12.16 13.36 13.63
CA TRP A 141 12.60 14.03 14.85
C TRP A 141 14.02 13.64 15.27
N GLY A 142 14.46 12.44 14.89
CA GLY A 142 15.65 11.82 15.46
C GLY A 142 15.53 11.45 16.94
N GLU A 143 14.32 11.51 17.48
CA GLU A 143 13.92 11.20 18.86
C GLU A 143 12.46 10.72 18.89
N THR A 144 11.95 10.35 20.05
CA THR A 144 10.54 9.95 20.21
C THR A 144 9.61 11.09 19.80
N PRO A 145 8.59 10.84 18.97
CA PRO A 145 7.63 11.84 18.54
C PRO A 145 6.89 12.48 19.71
N ASN A 146 6.74 13.80 19.65
CA ASN A 146 6.01 14.57 20.64
C ASN A 146 4.91 15.39 19.96
N PRO A 147 3.62 15.04 20.14
CA PRO A 147 2.51 15.69 19.48
C PRO A 147 2.31 17.16 19.88
N GLU A 148 2.65 17.55 21.11
CA GLU A 148 2.58 18.94 21.58
C GLU A 148 3.66 19.80 20.93
N HIS A 149 4.89 19.27 20.81
CA HIS A 149 5.98 19.93 20.07
C HIS A 149 5.63 20.09 18.59
N TYR A 150 4.98 19.08 18.01
CA TYR A 150 4.52 19.16 16.64
C TYR A 150 3.44 20.24 16.46
N ALA A 151 2.47 20.34 17.39
CA ALA A 151 1.43 21.34 17.34
C ALA A 151 2.00 22.78 17.38
N GLU A 152 3.01 23.01 18.24
CA GLU A 152 3.72 24.29 18.31
C GLU A 152 4.47 24.60 17.01
N LEU A 153 5.18 23.62 16.44
CA LEU A 153 5.92 23.77 15.19
C LEU A 153 4.98 24.07 14.03
N LEU A 154 3.86 23.31 13.93
CA LEU A 154 2.83 23.51 12.91
C LEU A 154 2.24 24.91 12.96
N LYS A 155 1.88 25.39 14.17
CA LYS A 155 1.39 26.73 14.38
C LYS A 155 2.33 27.78 13.81
N LYS A 156 3.59 27.79 14.24
CA LYS A 156 4.60 28.77 13.82
C LYS A 156 4.90 28.68 12.31
N THR A 157 4.91 27.45 11.78
CA THR A 157 5.10 27.22 10.34
C THR A 157 3.93 27.77 9.54
N CYS A 158 2.69 27.51 9.97
CA CYS A 158 1.49 28.05 9.35
C CYS A 158 1.49 29.59 9.37
N GLU A 159 1.72 30.18 10.53
CA GLU A 159 1.81 31.65 10.68
C GLU A 159 2.88 32.26 9.75
N THR A 160 4.04 31.62 9.65
CA THR A 160 5.14 32.05 8.76
C THR A 160 4.73 31.99 7.28
N ILE A 161 4.13 30.88 6.84
CA ILE A 161 3.68 30.71 5.46
C ILE A 161 2.57 31.72 5.13
N LYS A 162 1.54 31.81 5.97
CA LYS A 162 0.38 32.67 5.75
C LYS A 162 0.72 34.16 5.74
N ALA A 163 1.73 34.59 6.49
CA ALA A 163 2.25 35.95 6.45
C ALA A 163 2.90 36.31 5.09
N ILE A 164 3.43 35.33 4.37
CA ILE A 164 4.13 35.47 3.09
C ILE A 164 3.18 35.21 1.92
N ASP A 165 2.48 34.10 1.98
CA ASP A 165 1.54 33.60 0.97
C ASP A 165 0.23 33.15 1.64
N PRO A 166 -0.73 34.09 1.83
CA PRO A 166 -2.01 33.76 2.47
C PRO A 166 -2.85 32.72 1.71
N ALA A 167 -2.62 32.57 0.41
CA ALA A 167 -3.35 31.63 -0.44
C ALA A 167 -2.82 30.20 -0.38
N ALA A 168 -1.55 29.99 -0.01
CA ALA A 168 -0.96 28.66 0.10
C ALA A 168 -1.66 27.83 1.17
N LYS A 169 -2.01 26.59 0.84
CA LYS A 169 -2.56 25.63 1.83
C LYS A 169 -1.44 25.10 2.72
N VAL A 170 -1.74 24.91 4.00
CA VAL A 170 -0.88 24.25 4.97
C VAL A 170 -1.57 22.95 5.40
N LEU A 171 -0.94 21.81 5.12
CA LEU A 171 -1.45 20.50 5.51
C LEU A 171 -0.79 20.04 6.80
N PHE A 172 -1.60 19.40 7.64
CA PHE A 172 -1.11 18.60 8.76
C PHE A 172 -0.16 17.52 8.23
N SER A 173 0.76 17.03 9.05
CA SER A 173 1.62 15.89 8.70
C SER A 173 0.80 14.67 8.26
N GLY A 174 1.27 13.99 7.23
CA GLY A 174 0.73 12.68 6.87
C GLY A 174 1.07 11.66 7.95
N VAL A 175 0.14 11.44 8.88
CA VAL A 175 0.36 10.53 10.02
C VAL A 175 0.34 9.09 9.54
N SER A 176 1.34 8.30 9.95
CA SER A 176 1.47 6.89 9.56
C SER A 176 0.53 5.99 10.39
N PHE A 177 0.22 4.80 9.85
CA PHE A 177 -0.56 3.78 10.57
C PHE A 177 0.31 2.65 11.15
N VAL A 178 1.59 2.93 11.35
CA VAL A 178 2.57 1.94 11.87
C VAL A 178 2.44 1.73 13.39
N ARG A 179 2.05 2.78 14.13
CA ARG A 179 1.91 2.73 15.61
C ARG A 179 0.47 3.05 16.01
N ASN A 180 0.27 3.97 16.94
CA ASN A 180 -1.05 4.48 17.33
C ASN A 180 -1.28 5.88 16.74
N PRO A 181 -1.72 6.00 15.48
CA PRO A 181 -1.89 7.29 14.81
C PRO A 181 -2.98 8.14 15.50
N TYR A 182 -4.07 7.53 15.94
CA TYR A 182 -5.17 8.26 16.57
C TYR A 182 -4.77 8.85 17.92
N GLY A 183 -3.97 8.15 18.71
CA GLY A 183 -3.44 8.68 19.97
C GLY A 183 -2.49 9.85 19.76
N TYR A 184 -1.70 9.85 18.70
CA TYR A 184 -0.87 10.98 18.31
C TYR A 184 -1.72 12.18 17.86
N LEU A 185 -2.66 11.96 16.95
CA LEU A 185 -3.58 12.96 16.43
C LEU A 185 -4.40 13.59 17.57
N GLU A 186 -4.95 12.77 18.47
CA GLU A 186 -5.73 13.24 19.61
C GLU A 186 -4.96 14.23 20.48
N LYS A 187 -3.73 13.90 20.83
CA LYS A 187 -2.86 14.80 21.62
C LYS A 187 -2.48 16.07 20.87
N ALA A 188 -2.15 15.96 19.58
CA ALA A 188 -1.86 17.12 18.74
C ALA A 188 -3.07 18.05 18.60
N PHE A 189 -4.28 17.50 18.43
CA PHE A 189 -5.51 18.28 18.38
C PHE A 189 -5.88 18.91 19.71
N ALA A 190 -5.67 18.20 20.82
CA ALA A 190 -5.81 18.76 22.15
C ALA A 190 -4.86 19.94 22.41
N ALA A 191 -3.68 19.93 21.79
CA ALA A 191 -2.71 21.03 21.80
C ALA A 191 -3.03 22.15 20.77
N GLY A 192 -4.17 22.10 20.08
CA GLY A 192 -4.64 23.14 19.15
C GLY A 192 -4.11 23.05 17.72
N ALA A 193 -3.51 21.92 17.33
CA ALA A 193 -2.94 21.75 15.98
C ALA A 193 -3.98 21.94 14.85
N GLY A 194 -5.25 21.57 15.10
CA GLY A 194 -6.34 21.68 14.11
C GLY A 194 -6.62 23.11 13.62
N ASP A 195 -6.30 24.13 14.42
CA ASP A 195 -6.50 25.53 14.08
C ASP A 195 -5.49 26.06 13.06
N TYR A 196 -4.34 25.41 12.95
CA TYR A 196 -3.19 25.85 12.19
C TYR A 196 -2.91 24.99 10.94
N CYS A 197 -3.90 24.28 10.43
CA CYS A 197 -3.84 23.63 9.13
C CYS A 197 -5.09 23.90 8.30
N ASP A 198 -4.96 23.85 6.97
CA ASP A 198 -6.06 23.97 6.02
C ASP A 198 -6.65 22.59 5.65
N GLY A 199 -5.95 21.51 5.97
CA GLY A 199 -6.39 20.14 5.77
C GLY A 199 -5.67 19.19 6.71
N VAL A 200 -6.42 18.17 7.19
CA VAL A 200 -5.87 17.07 7.99
C VAL A 200 -5.43 15.96 7.05
N ASN A 201 -4.24 15.45 7.29
CA ASN A 201 -3.59 14.51 6.39
C ASN A 201 -3.18 13.23 7.13
N PHE A 202 -3.25 12.09 6.45
CA PHE A 202 -2.82 10.81 7.00
C PHE A 202 -2.47 9.82 5.88
N HIS A 203 -1.69 8.79 6.22
CA HIS A 203 -1.21 7.76 5.33
C HIS A 203 -1.86 6.41 5.67
N PRO A 204 -3.08 6.12 5.17
CA PRO A 204 -3.84 4.94 5.55
C PRO A 204 -3.36 3.69 4.82
N TYR A 205 -2.05 3.43 4.79
CA TYR A 205 -1.53 2.20 4.22
C TYR A 205 -2.26 0.97 4.76
N GLN A 206 -2.40 -0.01 3.91
CA GLN A 206 -3.13 -1.22 4.21
C GLN A 206 -2.20 -2.42 4.17
N TRP A 207 -2.25 -3.19 5.23
CA TRP A 207 -1.57 -4.47 5.34
C TRP A 207 -2.37 -5.60 4.66
N LYS A 208 -3.52 -5.27 4.08
CA LYS A 208 -4.49 -6.21 3.52
C LYS A 208 -4.91 -5.77 2.13
N TYR A 209 -5.24 -6.76 1.30
CA TYR A 209 -5.67 -6.54 -0.09
C TYR A 209 -7.17 -6.26 -0.24
N VAL A 210 -7.87 -5.96 0.86
CA VAL A 210 -9.29 -5.55 0.86
C VAL A 210 -9.43 -4.15 1.42
N PRO A 211 -9.26 -3.11 0.58
CA PRO A 211 -9.38 -1.72 0.98
C PRO A 211 -10.78 -1.38 1.52
N GLU A 212 -11.81 -2.08 1.07
CA GLU A 212 -13.22 -1.83 1.39
C GLU A 212 -13.51 -1.87 2.89
N ALA A 213 -12.91 -2.83 3.60
CA ALA A 213 -13.12 -3.01 5.02
C ALA A 213 -12.40 -1.97 5.89
N GLN A 214 -11.32 -1.38 5.41
CA GLN A 214 -10.41 -0.60 6.24
C GLN A 214 -10.39 0.89 5.94
N LEU A 215 -10.37 1.31 4.66
CA LEU A 215 -10.19 2.73 4.33
C LEU A 215 -11.32 3.59 4.83
N ARG A 216 -12.56 3.16 4.60
CA ARG A 216 -13.75 3.89 5.05
C ARG A 216 -13.78 4.04 6.57
N HIS A 217 -13.46 2.96 7.28
CA HIS A 217 -13.39 2.98 8.74
C HIS A 217 -12.34 3.97 9.23
N LYS A 218 -11.13 3.96 8.67
CA LYS A 218 -10.06 4.88 9.04
C LYS A 218 -10.43 6.35 8.81
N VAL A 219 -11.10 6.67 7.69
CA VAL A 219 -11.58 8.04 7.43
C VAL A 219 -12.67 8.44 8.42
N ALA A 220 -13.61 7.53 8.73
CA ALA A 220 -14.67 7.79 9.67
C ALA A 220 -14.13 8.06 11.09
N GLU A 221 -13.20 7.23 11.58
CA GLU A 221 -12.53 7.43 12.88
C GLU A 221 -11.79 8.76 12.95
N LEU A 222 -11.07 9.13 11.87
CA LEU A 222 -10.40 10.44 11.80
C LEU A 222 -11.42 11.58 11.91
N ARG A 223 -12.55 11.50 11.22
CA ARG A 223 -13.60 12.53 11.27
C ARG A 223 -14.27 12.63 12.63
N GLU A 224 -14.54 11.53 13.29
CA GLU A 224 -15.08 11.55 14.67
C GLU A 224 -14.07 12.19 15.63
N LEU A 225 -12.77 11.92 15.46
CA LEU A 225 -11.74 12.59 16.24
C LEU A 225 -11.70 14.10 15.96
N MET A 226 -11.75 14.52 14.69
CA MET A 226 -11.82 15.94 14.33
C MET A 226 -13.04 16.63 14.93
N LYS A 227 -14.20 15.97 14.89
CA LYS A 227 -15.46 16.47 15.49
C LYS A 227 -15.35 16.62 17.01
N LYS A 228 -14.69 15.68 17.70
CA LYS A 228 -14.43 15.75 19.14
C LYS A 228 -13.71 17.05 19.52
N TYR A 229 -12.83 17.54 18.65
CA TYR A 229 -12.06 18.76 18.87
C TYR A 229 -12.64 19.98 18.11
N ASN A 230 -13.92 19.90 17.69
CA ASN A 230 -14.72 20.99 17.11
C ASN A 230 -14.11 21.63 15.85
N PHE A 231 -13.44 20.86 15.00
CA PHE A 231 -13.00 21.39 13.71
C PHE A 231 -13.45 20.49 12.56
N ASN A 232 -13.76 21.14 11.45
CA ASN A 232 -14.16 20.50 10.21
C ASN A 232 -13.26 20.99 9.09
N LYS A 233 -12.22 20.23 8.78
CA LYS A 233 -11.25 20.51 7.72
C LYS A 233 -11.34 19.44 6.65
N PRO A 234 -10.95 19.75 5.40
CA PRO A 234 -10.75 18.74 4.38
C PRO A 234 -9.79 17.65 4.84
N VAL A 235 -10.08 16.41 4.45
CA VAL A 235 -9.20 15.26 4.69
C VAL A 235 -8.38 15.01 3.43
N TRP A 236 -7.08 14.82 3.60
CA TRP A 236 -6.11 14.51 2.56
C TRP A 236 -5.47 13.15 2.84
N VAL A 237 -5.11 12.46 1.77
CA VAL A 237 -4.31 11.22 1.82
C VAL A 237 -3.11 11.45 0.92
N THR A 238 -2.00 11.90 1.49
CA THR A 238 -0.81 12.25 0.71
C THR A 238 0.15 11.08 0.50
N GLU A 239 -0.14 9.92 1.11
CA GLU A 239 0.45 8.63 0.75
C GLU A 239 -0.54 7.49 0.92
N ILE A 240 -0.68 6.68 -0.11
CA ILE A 240 -1.30 5.36 -0.11
C ILE A 240 -0.74 4.56 -1.28
N GLY A 241 -0.53 3.28 -1.11
CA GLY A 241 -0.01 2.45 -2.18
C GLY A 241 0.13 1.00 -1.80
N ASN A 242 0.44 0.18 -2.81
CA ASN A 242 0.73 -1.23 -2.65
C ASN A 242 2.04 -1.55 -3.35
N SER A 243 2.88 -2.30 -2.68
CA SER A 243 4.14 -2.80 -3.27
C SER A 243 3.85 -4.02 -4.14
N SER A 244 4.43 -4.06 -5.34
CA SER A 244 4.34 -5.22 -6.24
C SER A 244 5.71 -5.84 -6.46
N GLY A 245 5.87 -7.09 -6.06
CA GLY A 245 7.13 -7.83 -6.15
C GLY A 245 6.95 -9.14 -6.89
N GLU A 246 6.95 -9.12 -8.23
CA GLU A 246 6.77 -10.31 -9.06
C GLU A 246 7.74 -11.45 -8.72
N GLN A 247 8.99 -11.13 -8.40
CA GLN A 247 9.96 -12.15 -8.03
C GLN A 247 9.63 -12.84 -6.71
N GLN A 248 9.06 -12.10 -5.76
CA GLN A 248 8.60 -12.66 -4.49
C GLN A 248 7.34 -13.52 -4.69
N VAL A 249 6.38 -13.05 -5.48
CA VAL A 249 5.17 -13.85 -5.81
C VAL A 249 5.57 -15.13 -6.51
N GLN A 250 6.43 -15.04 -7.53
CA GLN A 250 6.90 -16.23 -8.24
C GLN A 250 7.75 -17.16 -7.35
N PHE A 251 8.49 -16.63 -6.38
CA PHE A 251 9.20 -17.44 -5.39
C PHE A 251 8.23 -18.22 -4.51
N VAL A 252 7.16 -17.58 -4.02
CA VAL A 252 6.13 -18.25 -3.21
C VAL A 252 5.41 -19.31 -4.01
N HIS A 253 5.08 -19.04 -5.28
CA HIS A 253 4.52 -20.01 -6.21
C HIS A 253 5.44 -21.24 -6.35
N ASP A 254 6.70 -21.02 -6.75
CA ASP A 254 7.64 -22.10 -7.00
C ASP A 254 7.89 -22.94 -5.75
N ALA A 255 8.05 -22.30 -4.57
CA ALA A 255 8.27 -23.01 -3.32
C ALA A 255 7.05 -23.83 -2.90
N THR A 256 5.85 -23.27 -3.05
CA THR A 256 4.59 -23.96 -2.73
C THR A 256 4.36 -25.13 -3.67
N ALA A 257 4.47 -24.94 -4.98
CA ALA A 257 4.27 -25.97 -5.99
C ALA A 257 5.30 -27.11 -5.83
N ALA A 258 6.55 -26.79 -5.57
CA ALA A 258 7.61 -27.78 -5.32
C ALA A 258 7.32 -28.63 -4.07
N ALA A 259 6.91 -27.99 -2.97
CA ALA A 259 6.55 -28.68 -1.75
C ALA A 259 5.32 -29.61 -1.93
N LEU A 260 4.26 -29.11 -2.56
CA LEU A 260 3.06 -29.90 -2.83
C LEU A 260 3.34 -31.09 -3.73
N LYS A 261 4.19 -30.91 -4.75
CA LYS A 261 4.64 -32.02 -5.62
C LYS A 261 5.43 -33.07 -4.84
N GLU A 262 6.36 -32.66 -3.97
CA GLU A 262 7.14 -33.56 -3.11
C GLU A 262 6.25 -34.36 -2.14
N LEU A 263 5.12 -33.76 -1.73
CA LEU A 263 4.11 -34.38 -0.85
C LEU A 263 3.03 -35.17 -1.61
N ALA A 264 3.10 -35.26 -2.93
CA ALA A 264 2.09 -35.84 -3.81
C ALA A 264 0.67 -35.24 -3.61
N ILE A 265 0.60 -33.94 -3.31
CA ILE A 265 -0.66 -33.18 -3.20
C ILE A 265 -0.85 -32.38 -4.50
N ASP A 266 -1.82 -32.79 -5.31
CA ASP A 266 -2.17 -32.07 -6.55
C ASP A 266 -3.19 -30.96 -6.27
N PRO A 267 -2.82 -29.67 -6.36
CA PRO A 267 -3.72 -28.56 -6.06
C PRO A 267 -4.87 -28.41 -7.09
N ALA A 268 -4.75 -29.02 -8.27
CA ALA A 268 -5.80 -28.95 -9.27
C ALA A 268 -6.99 -29.87 -8.94
N SER A 269 -6.74 -30.97 -8.26
CA SER A 269 -7.74 -31.99 -7.90
C SER A 269 -8.16 -31.97 -6.43
N ARG A 270 -7.26 -31.55 -5.54
CA ARG A 270 -7.47 -31.55 -4.08
C ARG A 270 -8.04 -30.22 -3.59
N THR A 271 -8.76 -30.26 -2.48
CA THR A 271 -9.19 -29.03 -1.79
C THR A 271 -8.01 -28.47 -1.00
N ILE A 272 -7.72 -27.19 -1.22
CA ILE A 272 -6.74 -26.42 -0.43
C ILE A 272 -7.52 -25.52 0.53
N GLY A 273 -7.27 -25.68 1.82
CA GLY A 273 -7.85 -24.80 2.85
C GLY A 273 -7.11 -23.48 2.94
N VAL A 274 -7.80 -22.43 3.29
CA VAL A 274 -7.19 -21.11 3.55
C VAL A 274 -7.81 -20.55 4.81
N ILE A 275 -6.99 -20.25 5.81
CA ILE A 275 -7.49 -19.60 7.02
C ILE A 275 -7.98 -18.21 6.68
N SER A 276 -9.27 -17.98 6.92
CA SER A 276 -9.98 -16.71 6.72
C SER A 276 -10.81 -16.45 7.98
N ASP A 277 -10.15 -16.02 9.03
CA ASP A 277 -10.76 -15.79 10.34
C ASP A 277 -10.61 -14.32 10.73
N ASP A 278 -11.74 -13.66 11.09
CA ASP A 278 -11.78 -12.25 11.48
C ASP A 278 -10.94 -11.94 12.72
N GLU A 279 -10.65 -12.96 13.54
CA GLU A 279 -9.78 -12.81 14.69
C GLU A 279 -8.32 -12.60 14.31
N ASN A 280 -7.94 -13.02 13.11
CA ASN A 280 -6.63 -12.77 12.57
C ASN A 280 -6.65 -11.49 11.75
N PHE A 281 -6.15 -10.41 12.28
CA PHE A 281 -6.22 -9.08 11.68
C PHE A 281 -5.61 -8.99 10.27
N SER A 282 -4.87 -9.98 9.85
CA SER A 282 -4.28 -10.05 8.52
C SER A 282 -5.23 -10.57 7.45
N TYR A 283 -6.36 -11.16 7.82
CA TYR A 283 -7.16 -11.94 6.90
C TYR A 283 -8.59 -11.46 6.86
N SER A 284 -8.89 -10.76 5.85
CA SER A 284 -10.21 -10.47 5.37
C SER A 284 -10.37 -11.11 3.99
N ASP A 285 -11.48 -10.88 3.33
CA ASP A 285 -11.87 -11.46 2.04
C ASP A 285 -10.81 -11.41 0.91
N GLY A 286 -9.69 -10.70 1.09
CA GLY A 286 -8.57 -10.62 0.13
C GLY A 286 -7.70 -11.87 0.01
N ILE A 287 -7.80 -12.81 0.95
CA ILE A 287 -6.97 -14.01 0.99
C ILE A 287 -7.08 -14.89 -0.26
N HIS A 288 -8.31 -15.03 -0.80
CA HIS A 288 -8.53 -15.79 -2.02
C HIS A 288 -7.79 -15.22 -3.22
N MET A 289 -7.63 -13.91 -3.26
CA MET A 289 -6.87 -13.22 -4.30
C MET A 289 -5.38 -13.58 -4.19
N GLN A 290 -4.83 -13.55 -2.98
CA GLN A 290 -3.43 -13.92 -2.75
C GLN A 290 -3.13 -15.37 -3.13
N VAL A 291 -4.01 -16.30 -2.76
CA VAL A 291 -3.84 -17.70 -3.14
C VAL A 291 -3.87 -17.86 -4.66
N ASN A 292 -4.79 -17.20 -5.34
CA ASN A 292 -4.89 -17.25 -6.80
C ASN A 292 -3.66 -16.66 -7.51
N GLU A 293 -2.94 -15.74 -6.87
CA GLU A 293 -1.69 -15.19 -7.41
C GLU A 293 -0.54 -16.19 -7.36
N PHE A 294 -0.35 -16.86 -6.24
CA PHE A 294 0.81 -17.74 -6.05
C PHE A 294 0.50 -19.23 -6.11
N LEU A 295 -0.77 -19.62 -6.26
CA LEU A 295 -1.18 -20.99 -6.49
C LEU A 295 -2.37 -21.04 -7.46
N PRO A 296 -2.21 -20.56 -8.71
CA PRO A 296 -3.29 -20.50 -9.70
C PRO A 296 -3.83 -21.88 -10.10
N GLU A 297 -3.08 -22.93 -9.86
CA GLU A 297 -3.50 -24.33 -10.09
C GLU A 297 -4.58 -24.79 -9.12
N ALA A 298 -4.73 -24.18 -7.96
CA ALA A 298 -5.73 -24.55 -6.97
C ALA A 298 -7.14 -24.26 -7.47
N LYS A 299 -7.87 -25.30 -7.88
CA LYS A 299 -9.24 -25.20 -8.42
C LYS A 299 -10.32 -25.22 -7.33
N LYS A 300 -9.99 -25.77 -6.17
CA LYS A 300 -10.91 -25.92 -5.03
C LYS A 300 -10.28 -25.27 -3.79
N VAL A 301 -10.49 -23.97 -3.62
CA VAL A 301 -10.03 -23.23 -2.44
C VAL A 301 -11.19 -23.10 -1.46
N ARG A 302 -10.98 -23.54 -0.21
CA ARG A 302 -11.97 -23.50 0.86
C ARG A 302 -11.54 -22.52 1.96
N PRO A 303 -12.27 -21.42 2.20
CA PRO A 303 -12.04 -20.61 3.38
C PRO A 303 -12.40 -21.38 4.65
N LEU A 304 -11.57 -21.25 5.68
CA LEU A 304 -11.69 -21.95 6.96
C LEU A 304 -11.50 -20.97 8.11
N LYS A 305 -12.27 -21.18 9.18
CA LYS A 305 -11.95 -20.60 10.50
C LYS A 305 -11.02 -21.55 11.27
N PHE A 306 -10.23 -21.02 12.20
CA PHE A 306 -9.34 -21.85 13.01
C PHE A 306 -10.05 -23.01 13.70
N ILE A 307 -11.23 -22.77 14.27
CA ILE A 307 -12.02 -23.81 14.96
C ILE A 307 -12.42 -24.96 14.04
N GLU A 308 -12.60 -24.71 12.74
CA GLU A 308 -12.94 -25.76 11.77
C GLU A 308 -11.80 -26.76 11.58
N LEU A 309 -10.55 -26.36 11.87
CA LEU A 309 -9.41 -27.28 11.83
C LEU A 309 -9.57 -28.46 12.79
N ALA A 310 -10.29 -28.29 13.89
CA ALA A 310 -10.52 -29.39 14.85
C ALA A 310 -11.23 -30.60 14.24
N ALA A 311 -12.22 -30.35 13.37
CA ALA A 311 -13.03 -31.39 12.72
C ALA A 311 -12.57 -31.71 11.28
N LEU A 312 -11.60 -30.95 10.74
CA LEU A 312 -11.15 -31.10 9.35
C LEU A 312 -10.41 -32.41 9.16
N LYS A 313 -10.91 -33.25 8.24
CA LYS A 313 -10.22 -34.48 7.84
C LYS A 313 -9.10 -34.14 6.86
N VAL A 314 -7.91 -34.67 7.12
CA VAL A 314 -6.73 -34.43 6.28
C VAL A 314 -6.93 -35.01 4.87
N GLU A 315 -7.66 -36.09 4.72
CA GLU A 315 -7.98 -36.72 3.43
C GLU A 315 -8.83 -35.80 2.55
N ASP A 316 -9.71 -34.97 3.14
CA ASP A 316 -10.59 -34.06 2.42
C ASP A 316 -9.88 -32.75 2.09
N CYS A 317 -8.96 -32.30 2.96
CA CYS A 317 -8.19 -31.07 2.82
C CYS A 317 -6.75 -31.29 3.33
N PRO A 318 -5.86 -31.81 2.49
CA PRO A 318 -4.51 -32.21 2.90
C PRO A 318 -3.56 -31.06 3.15
N ALA A 319 -3.86 -29.86 2.64
CA ALA A 319 -3.05 -28.68 2.82
C ALA A 319 -3.91 -27.47 3.21
N VAL A 320 -3.44 -26.72 4.19
CA VAL A 320 -4.05 -25.48 4.68
C VAL A 320 -3.02 -24.35 4.61
N ILE A 321 -3.38 -23.29 3.93
CA ILE A 321 -2.60 -22.07 3.87
C ILE A 321 -2.98 -21.20 5.06
N LEU A 322 -2.00 -20.91 5.90
CA LEU A 322 -2.04 -19.84 6.87
C LEU A 322 -1.31 -18.67 6.23
N PRO A 323 -2.01 -17.68 5.70
CA PRO A 323 -1.39 -16.59 5.01
C PRO A 323 -0.39 -15.91 5.94
N GLY A 324 0.83 -15.75 5.44
CA GLY A 324 1.98 -15.40 6.21
C GLY A 324 1.82 -14.09 6.92
N VAL A 325 1.71 -14.17 8.22
CA VAL A 325 1.75 -13.03 9.10
C VAL A 325 2.63 -13.36 10.27
N GLU A 326 3.32 -12.36 10.65
CA GLU A 326 4.08 -12.41 11.88
C GLU A 326 3.19 -12.32 13.11
N GLY A 327 2.00 -11.71 12.96
CA GLY A 327 0.99 -11.64 14.01
C GLY A 327 0.05 -12.85 13.99
N PHE A 328 -0.14 -13.50 15.13
CA PHE A 328 -0.97 -14.68 15.25
C PHE A 328 -1.72 -14.71 16.60
N PRO A 329 -3.04 -15.00 16.63
CA PRO A 329 -3.77 -15.13 17.89
C PRO A 329 -3.41 -16.45 18.58
N ILE A 330 -2.55 -16.39 19.60
CA ILE A 330 -1.95 -17.58 20.24
C ILE A 330 -3.00 -18.58 20.76
N ARG A 331 -4.17 -18.11 21.16
CA ARG A 331 -5.29 -18.96 21.62
C ARG A 331 -5.77 -19.93 20.53
N GLN A 332 -5.51 -19.65 19.25
CA GLN A 332 -5.88 -20.49 18.10
C GLN A 332 -4.79 -21.52 17.75
N PHE A 333 -3.62 -21.41 18.38
CA PHE A 333 -2.46 -22.25 18.04
C PHE A 333 -2.72 -23.75 18.20
N GLY A 334 -3.49 -24.14 19.22
CA GLY A 334 -3.86 -25.55 19.43
C GLY A 334 -4.52 -26.20 18.23
N PHE A 335 -5.43 -25.48 17.52
CA PHE A 335 -6.10 -26.00 16.33
C PHE A 335 -5.11 -26.24 15.18
N VAL A 336 -4.16 -25.35 14.98
CA VAL A 336 -3.11 -25.45 13.95
C VAL A 336 -2.19 -26.63 14.25
N ARG A 337 -1.68 -26.71 15.48
CA ARG A 337 -0.80 -27.82 15.91
C ARG A 337 -1.50 -29.17 15.77
N ASP A 338 -2.74 -29.29 16.21
CA ASP A 338 -3.48 -30.53 16.20
C ASP A 338 -3.83 -30.98 14.76
N TYR A 339 -4.03 -30.03 13.83
CA TYR A 339 -4.16 -30.35 12.42
C TYR A 339 -2.85 -30.94 11.85
N VAL A 340 -1.70 -30.33 12.14
CA VAL A 340 -0.39 -30.87 11.75
C VAL A 340 -0.12 -32.22 12.43
N LYS A 341 -0.50 -32.37 13.68
CA LYS A 341 -0.35 -33.65 14.41
C LYS A 341 -1.09 -34.81 13.73
N ARG A 342 -2.23 -34.53 13.10
CA ARG A 342 -3.03 -35.55 12.38
C ARG A 342 -2.54 -35.83 10.95
N GLY A 343 -1.43 -35.20 10.50
CA GLY A 343 -0.86 -35.43 9.17
C GLY A 343 -1.12 -34.29 8.17
N GLY A 344 -1.77 -33.21 8.58
CA GLY A 344 -2.05 -32.06 7.73
C GLY A 344 -0.79 -31.30 7.33
N THR A 345 -0.81 -30.69 6.17
CA THR A 345 0.26 -29.81 5.69
C THR A 345 -0.12 -28.35 5.92
N LEU A 346 0.70 -27.61 6.67
CA LEU A 346 0.54 -26.19 6.90
C LEU A 346 1.48 -25.42 5.98
N ILE A 347 0.96 -24.49 5.18
CA ILE A 347 1.72 -23.63 4.27
C ILE A 347 1.65 -22.20 4.79
N ILE A 348 2.82 -21.60 5.07
CA ILE A 348 2.95 -20.21 5.51
C ILE A 348 3.82 -19.45 4.49
N PRO A 349 3.19 -18.70 3.58
CA PRO A 349 3.86 -18.13 2.39
C PRO A 349 4.66 -16.86 2.63
N GLY A 350 4.94 -16.50 3.88
CA GLY A 350 5.78 -15.34 4.20
C GLY A 350 5.78 -14.99 5.68
N GLY A 351 6.62 -14.06 6.09
CA GLY A 351 6.81 -13.65 7.47
C GLY A 351 7.43 -14.71 8.37
N ILE A 352 7.93 -14.32 9.54
CA ILE A 352 8.35 -15.28 10.57
C ILE A 352 7.09 -15.84 11.23
N PRO A 353 6.81 -17.15 11.09
CA PRO A 353 5.58 -17.72 11.61
C PRO A 353 5.47 -17.53 13.14
N PHE A 354 4.30 -17.12 13.60
CA PHE A 354 3.99 -16.99 15.03
C PHE A 354 4.96 -16.06 15.79
N TYR A 355 5.37 -14.94 15.17
CA TYR A 355 6.37 -14.05 15.74
C TYR A 355 5.78 -13.13 16.83
N PHE A 356 4.55 -12.62 16.62
CA PHE A 356 3.81 -11.82 17.59
C PHE A 356 2.51 -12.50 18.00
N ASN A 357 2.17 -12.44 19.29
CA ASN A 357 0.80 -12.68 19.73
C ASN A 357 -0.04 -11.44 19.43
N VAL A 358 -1.11 -11.63 18.70
CA VAL A 358 -2.03 -10.54 18.32
C VAL A 358 -3.42 -10.88 18.83
N GLU A 359 -3.93 -10.07 19.76
CA GLU A 359 -5.26 -10.23 20.32
C GLU A 359 -6.12 -9.00 20.06
N LYS A 360 -7.34 -9.23 19.57
CA LYS A 360 -8.33 -8.18 19.40
C LYS A 360 -8.86 -7.79 20.77
N GLN A 361 -8.79 -6.50 21.07
CA GLN A 361 -9.30 -5.91 22.30
C GLN A 361 -10.80 -5.55 22.12
N PRO A 362 -11.54 -5.32 23.23
CA PRO A 362 -12.95 -4.91 23.18
C PRO A 362 -13.21 -3.62 22.38
N ASP A 363 -12.23 -2.72 22.31
CA ASP A 363 -12.27 -1.50 21.51
C ASP A 363 -11.97 -1.72 20.01
N GLY A 364 -11.77 -2.97 19.60
CA GLY A 364 -11.45 -3.36 18.22
C GLY A 364 -9.98 -3.22 17.83
N MET A 365 -9.14 -2.67 18.71
CA MET A 365 -7.68 -2.59 18.51
C MET A 365 -7.03 -3.94 18.71
N PHE A 366 -5.81 -4.09 18.20
CA PHE A 366 -5.02 -5.30 18.39
C PHE A 366 -3.80 -5.00 19.27
N THR A 367 -3.57 -5.85 20.26
CA THR A 367 -2.30 -5.85 21.00
C THR A 367 -1.28 -6.73 20.30
N ASN A 368 -0.03 -6.27 20.28
CA ASN A 368 1.11 -7.04 19.82
C ASN A 368 2.00 -7.37 21.01
N ALA A 369 2.21 -8.64 21.28
CA ALA A 369 3.19 -9.12 22.23
C ALA A 369 4.14 -10.10 21.53
N TRP A 370 5.42 -10.06 21.89
CA TRP A 370 6.38 -11.03 21.37
C TRP A 370 5.97 -12.43 21.78
N LEU A 371 5.86 -13.33 20.81
CA LEU A 371 5.73 -14.75 21.11
C LEU A 371 7.10 -15.30 21.50
N THR A 372 7.09 -16.13 22.53
CA THR A 372 8.25 -16.94 22.88
C THR A 372 8.52 -17.93 21.73
N ARG A 373 9.68 -18.57 21.74
CA ARG A 373 9.99 -19.66 20.79
C ARG A 373 9.17 -20.93 21.03
N GLN A 374 8.08 -20.86 21.80
CA GLN A 374 7.22 -21.97 22.13
C GLN A 374 6.58 -22.59 20.87
N CYS A 375 5.95 -21.79 20.02
CA CYS A 375 5.29 -22.29 18.79
C CYS A 375 6.28 -22.99 17.83
N PRO A 376 7.47 -22.42 17.55
CA PRO A 376 8.52 -23.12 16.82
C PRO A 376 8.93 -24.44 17.46
N GLY A 377 9.08 -24.50 18.78
CA GLY A 377 9.40 -25.72 19.52
C GLY A 377 8.31 -26.79 19.43
N GLU A 378 7.04 -26.40 19.55
CA GLU A 378 5.90 -27.34 19.45
C GLU A 378 5.63 -27.82 18.01
N LEU A 379 6.05 -27.06 16.96
CA LEU A 379 5.94 -27.44 15.56
C LEU A 379 7.28 -27.90 14.94
N HIS A 380 8.32 -28.07 15.74
CA HIS A 380 9.63 -28.63 15.39
C HIS A 380 10.35 -27.88 14.24
N TYR A 381 10.23 -26.57 14.17
CA TYR A 381 10.99 -25.75 13.24
C TYR A 381 11.77 -24.67 13.98
N GLY A 382 12.81 -24.13 13.33
CA GLY A 382 13.58 -23.01 13.84
C GLY A 382 13.73 -21.89 12.82
N TRP A 383 14.07 -20.72 13.30
CA TRP A 383 14.36 -19.57 12.45
C TRP A 383 15.41 -18.65 13.09
N GLU A 384 16.09 -17.87 12.26
CA GLU A 384 17.05 -16.86 12.68
C GLU A 384 16.99 -15.62 11.78
N ALA A 385 17.44 -14.48 12.33
CA ALA A 385 17.54 -13.21 11.62
C ALA A 385 18.70 -12.39 12.19
N SER A 386 19.12 -11.34 11.50
CA SER A 386 20.25 -10.48 11.90
C SER A 386 20.11 -9.86 13.30
N TRP A 387 18.88 -9.64 13.75
CA TRP A 387 18.59 -9.12 15.10
C TRP A 387 18.49 -10.20 16.17
N THR A 388 18.52 -11.48 15.80
CA THR A 388 18.47 -12.60 16.76
C THR A 388 19.81 -13.28 16.96
N ARG A 389 20.72 -13.16 15.99
CA ARG A 389 22.02 -13.83 16.01
C ARG A 389 23.08 -13.06 15.25
N GLN A 390 24.25 -12.91 15.84
CA GLN A 390 25.41 -12.31 15.18
C GLN A 390 25.86 -13.16 13.97
N GLY A 391 26.25 -12.50 12.87
CA GLY A 391 26.70 -13.14 11.63
C GLY A 391 25.60 -13.52 10.64
N VAL A 392 24.33 -13.41 11.05
CA VAL A 392 23.21 -13.55 10.12
C VAL A 392 23.07 -12.25 9.32
N PRO A 393 23.07 -12.29 7.99
CA PRO A 393 22.96 -11.09 7.18
C PRO A 393 21.58 -10.48 7.25
N ALA A 394 21.53 -9.15 7.29
CA ALA A 394 20.25 -8.42 7.26
C ALA A 394 19.62 -8.40 5.84
N ASN A 395 20.39 -8.69 4.81
CA ASN A 395 20.00 -8.46 3.42
C ASN A 395 20.70 -9.38 2.41
N ALA A 396 20.50 -10.69 2.53
CA ALA A 396 20.85 -11.60 1.45
C ALA A 396 19.97 -11.28 0.22
N THR A 397 20.58 -11.15 -0.94
CA THR A 397 19.90 -10.74 -2.17
C THR A 397 19.85 -11.82 -3.24
N LYS A 398 20.71 -12.83 -3.15
CA LYS A 398 20.75 -13.95 -4.09
C LYS A 398 20.00 -15.13 -3.51
N ILE A 399 18.93 -15.54 -4.17
CA ILE A 399 18.11 -16.69 -3.79
C ILE A 399 18.37 -17.81 -4.79
N VAL A 400 18.79 -18.96 -4.30
CA VAL A 400 19.15 -20.11 -5.16
C VAL A 400 18.35 -21.35 -4.77
N PRO A 401 18.00 -22.24 -5.73
CA PRO A 401 17.31 -23.48 -5.44
C PRO A 401 18.09 -24.39 -4.49
N GLY A 402 17.36 -25.17 -3.71
CA GLY A 402 17.89 -26.30 -2.94
C GLY A 402 18.29 -27.47 -3.82
N GLU A 403 19.20 -28.30 -3.33
CA GLU A 403 19.78 -29.43 -4.07
C GLU A 403 18.72 -30.44 -4.54
N ASN A 404 17.62 -30.59 -3.79
CA ASN A 404 16.49 -31.47 -4.14
C ASN A 404 15.55 -30.86 -5.19
N PHE A 405 15.73 -29.59 -5.57
CA PHE A 405 14.84 -28.86 -6.47
C PHE A 405 15.62 -28.16 -7.62
N PRO A 406 16.47 -28.92 -8.37
CA PRO A 406 17.35 -28.31 -9.38
C PRO A 406 16.62 -27.68 -10.56
N GLY A 407 15.33 -27.96 -10.73
CA GLY A 407 14.49 -27.39 -11.79
C GLY A 407 13.93 -26.00 -11.48
N LEU A 408 14.16 -25.47 -10.28
CA LEU A 408 13.71 -24.14 -9.90
C LEU A 408 14.72 -23.07 -10.37
N ASN A 409 14.23 -21.88 -10.62
CA ASN A 409 15.08 -20.76 -11.06
C ASN A 409 15.60 -19.95 -9.87
N SER A 410 16.84 -19.46 -9.96
CA SER A 410 17.37 -18.48 -9.02
C SER A 410 16.59 -17.17 -9.10
N ARG A 411 16.47 -16.47 -7.96
CA ARG A 411 15.76 -15.21 -7.80
C ARG A 411 16.65 -14.14 -7.19
N GLN A 412 16.24 -12.90 -7.34
CA GLN A 412 16.91 -11.76 -6.72
C GLN A 412 15.90 -10.92 -5.97
N PHE A 413 15.91 -11.01 -4.66
CA PHE A 413 15.18 -10.11 -3.76
C PHE A 413 15.85 -10.09 -2.39
N TRP A 414 15.54 -9.10 -1.62
CA TRP A 414 16.16 -8.88 -0.32
C TRP A 414 15.49 -9.71 0.78
N THR A 415 16.28 -10.39 1.59
CA THR A 415 15.81 -11.11 2.78
C THR A 415 16.85 -11.09 3.89
N GLY A 416 16.38 -11.04 5.14
CA GLY A 416 17.20 -11.14 6.35
C GLY A 416 16.67 -12.17 7.34
N ARG A 417 15.83 -13.12 6.87
CA ARG A 417 15.12 -14.11 7.68
C ARG A 417 15.34 -15.49 7.11
N PHE A 418 15.74 -16.42 7.93
CA PHE A 418 16.20 -17.74 7.53
C PHE A 418 15.59 -18.82 8.41
N LEU A 419 15.49 -20.03 7.91
CA LEU A 419 15.03 -21.22 8.63
C LEU A 419 16.22 -22.01 9.16
N THR A 420 15.98 -22.69 10.28
CA THR A 420 16.96 -23.58 10.91
C THR A 420 16.33 -24.93 11.27
N ALA A 421 17.17 -25.92 11.53
CA ALA A 421 16.76 -27.24 12.00
C ALA A 421 16.73 -27.35 13.55
N GLU A 422 16.76 -26.23 14.27
CA GLU A 422 17.00 -26.15 15.71
C GLU A 422 16.04 -27.04 16.56
N ASN A 423 14.79 -27.18 16.17
CA ASN A 423 13.78 -27.90 16.96
C ASN A 423 13.34 -29.25 16.35
N LEU A 424 14.04 -29.76 15.34
CA LEU A 424 13.74 -31.07 14.77
C LEU A 424 13.93 -32.18 15.80
N LYS A 425 12.99 -33.12 15.84
CA LYS A 425 13.08 -34.34 16.62
C LYS A 425 13.56 -35.50 15.77
N GLU A 426 13.82 -36.66 16.41
CA GLU A 426 14.18 -37.86 15.71
C GLU A 426 13.13 -38.21 14.64
N ASN A 427 13.60 -38.53 13.42
CA ASN A 427 12.81 -38.78 12.20
C ASN A 427 12.22 -37.57 11.49
N ASP A 428 12.23 -36.37 12.10
CA ASP A 428 11.86 -35.16 11.40
C ASP A 428 12.96 -34.72 10.42
N ARG A 429 12.56 -34.07 9.32
CA ARG A 429 13.51 -33.61 8.30
C ARG A 429 13.14 -32.24 7.79
N MET A 430 14.14 -31.37 7.65
CA MET A 430 14.04 -30.12 6.90
C MET A 430 14.62 -30.30 5.50
N ILE A 431 13.84 -30.02 4.48
CA ILE A 431 14.23 -30.08 3.06
C ILE A 431 14.22 -28.66 2.52
N PRO A 432 15.38 -28.01 2.38
CA PRO A 432 15.46 -26.66 1.84
C PRO A 432 14.98 -26.60 0.39
N ILE A 433 14.05 -25.71 0.10
CA ILE A 433 13.55 -25.46 -1.27
C ILE A 433 14.35 -24.34 -1.92
N PHE A 434 14.60 -23.28 -1.15
CA PHE A 434 15.47 -22.18 -1.57
C PHE A 434 16.42 -21.75 -0.44
N TYR A 435 17.61 -21.32 -0.82
CA TYR A 435 18.59 -20.69 0.06
C TYR A 435 18.75 -19.23 -0.27
N GLY A 436 18.90 -18.40 0.76
CA GLY A 436 19.45 -17.06 0.66
C GLY A 436 20.96 -17.09 0.82
N VAL A 437 21.67 -16.36 -0.05
CA VAL A 437 23.14 -16.33 -0.09
C VAL A 437 23.63 -14.91 0.01
N GLN A 438 24.62 -14.68 0.89
CA GLN A 438 25.41 -13.45 0.97
C GLN A 438 26.85 -13.78 1.40
N GLY A 439 27.79 -13.59 0.49
CA GLY A 439 29.18 -14.03 0.70
C GLY A 439 29.24 -15.54 0.96
N GLU A 440 29.84 -15.94 2.06
CA GLU A 440 29.93 -17.34 2.49
C GLU A 440 28.67 -17.84 3.25
N TYR A 441 27.82 -16.93 3.67
CA TYR A 441 26.59 -17.30 4.38
C TYR A 441 25.55 -17.86 3.40
N LYS A 442 25.08 -19.08 3.69
CA LYS A 442 24.03 -19.77 2.95
C LYS A 442 23.07 -20.43 3.94
N ALA A 443 21.80 -20.01 3.96
CA ALA A 443 20.78 -20.57 4.83
C ALA A 443 19.40 -20.65 4.13
N PRO A 444 18.53 -21.60 4.51
CA PRO A 444 17.22 -21.75 3.89
C PRO A 444 16.32 -20.53 4.12
N VAL A 445 15.67 -20.06 3.05
CA VAL A 445 14.66 -19.00 3.05
C VAL A 445 13.27 -19.53 2.69
N ALA A 446 13.22 -20.76 2.18
CA ALA A 446 12.02 -21.60 2.05
C ALA A 446 12.41 -23.05 2.28
N ALA A 447 11.60 -23.77 3.07
CA ALA A 447 11.81 -25.18 3.32
C ALA A 447 10.50 -25.93 3.55
N LEU A 448 10.53 -27.24 3.21
CA LEU A 448 9.56 -28.22 3.60
C LEU A 448 10.09 -28.95 4.85
N TYR A 449 9.34 -28.92 5.94
CA TYR A 449 9.56 -29.74 7.12
C TYR A 449 8.63 -30.95 7.04
N ARG A 450 9.20 -32.13 6.97
CA ARG A 450 8.45 -33.41 7.09
C ARG A 450 8.59 -33.89 8.52
N LEU A 451 7.48 -33.96 9.23
CA LEU A 451 7.43 -34.32 10.65
C LEU A 451 6.95 -35.75 10.77
N ASP A 452 7.75 -36.61 11.38
CA ASP A 452 7.47 -38.02 11.56
C ASP A 452 7.86 -38.52 12.97
N SER A 453 7.76 -37.65 13.95
CA SER A 453 7.94 -37.94 15.37
C SER A 453 6.59 -38.03 16.09
N ASP A 454 6.30 -37.12 17.01
CA ASP A 454 4.98 -36.97 17.67
C ASP A 454 4.00 -36.12 16.83
N LEU A 455 4.50 -35.42 15.84
CA LEU A 455 3.71 -34.83 14.74
C LEU A 455 3.82 -35.73 13.50
N LYS A 456 2.76 -35.77 12.69
CA LYS A 456 2.71 -36.63 11.48
C LYS A 456 2.47 -35.83 10.20
N GLY A 457 2.51 -34.52 10.27
CA GLY A 457 2.22 -33.61 9.17
C GLY A 457 3.45 -32.92 8.59
N ASN A 458 3.20 -31.84 7.86
CA ASN A 458 4.25 -31.11 7.21
C ASN A 458 4.09 -29.60 7.40
N LEU A 459 5.21 -28.87 7.31
CA LEU A 459 5.21 -27.43 7.26
C LEU A 459 5.94 -26.95 6.00
N VAL A 460 5.37 -26.01 5.29
CA VAL A 460 6.01 -25.30 4.18
C VAL A 460 6.15 -23.84 4.60
N LEU A 461 7.36 -23.42 4.92
CA LEU A 461 7.65 -22.14 5.52
C LEU A 461 8.53 -21.29 4.62
N MET A 462 8.22 -20.00 4.49
CA MET A 462 8.91 -19.04 3.60
C MET A 462 9.16 -17.69 4.30
N PRO A 463 9.92 -17.65 5.42
CA PRO A 463 10.05 -16.44 6.24
C PRO A 463 10.81 -15.31 5.53
N GLY A 464 11.53 -15.61 4.46
CA GLY A 464 12.26 -14.62 3.68
C GLY A 464 11.40 -13.58 2.99
N ILE A 465 10.10 -13.85 2.84
CA ILE A 465 9.15 -12.93 2.22
C ILE A 465 8.42 -12.13 3.31
N GLN A 466 8.40 -10.82 3.15
CA GLN A 466 7.45 -9.96 3.87
C GLN A 466 6.15 -9.95 3.08
N ASN A 467 5.03 -10.23 3.72
CA ASN A 467 3.70 -10.37 3.11
C ASN A 467 3.10 -9.12 2.47
N GLU A 468 3.90 -8.17 2.14
CA GLU A 468 3.47 -6.87 1.68
C GLU A 468 3.70 -6.66 0.19
N CYS A 469 4.19 -7.69 -0.51
CA CYS A 469 4.34 -7.66 -1.96
C CYS A 469 3.18 -8.41 -2.61
N SER A 470 2.56 -7.78 -3.58
CA SER A 470 1.56 -8.36 -4.48
C SER A 470 2.12 -8.53 -5.89
N SER A 471 1.36 -9.14 -6.78
CA SER A 471 1.65 -9.06 -8.21
C SER A 471 1.42 -7.64 -8.75
N GLU A 472 1.98 -7.34 -9.91
CA GLU A 472 1.69 -6.07 -10.61
C GLU A 472 0.21 -5.98 -11.00
N GLU A 473 -0.44 -7.11 -11.30
CA GLU A 473 -1.86 -7.16 -11.58
C GLU A 473 -2.70 -6.80 -10.34
N MET A 474 -2.36 -7.36 -9.18
CA MET A 474 -3.02 -7.03 -7.93
C MET A 474 -2.85 -5.54 -7.59
N GLN A 475 -1.66 -4.98 -7.77
CA GLN A 475 -1.44 -3.54 -7.59
C GLN A 475 -2.38 -2.73 -8.49
N ALA A 476 -2.55 -3.15 -9.74
CA ALA A 476 -3.44 -2.50 -10.71
C ALA A 476 -4.93 -2.62 -10.35
N GLN A 477 -5.34 -3.72 -9.74
CA GLN A 477 -6.72 -3.90 -9.26
C GLN A 477 -7.00 -3.05 -8.02
N LEU A 478 -6.05 -2.96 -7.10
CA LEU A 478 -6.21 -2.25 -5.82
C LEU A 478 -6.21 -0.73 -5.99
N LEU A 479 -5.35 -0.19 -6.85
CA LEU A 479 -5.17 1.25 -7.02
C LEU A 479 -6.51 1.99 -7.28
N PRO A 480 -7.32 1.67 -8.31
CA PRO A 480 -8.56 2.38 -8.55
C PRO A 480 -9.60 2.16 -7.45
N ARG A 481 -9.63 1.00 -6.81
CA ARG A 481 -10.51 0.72 -5.66
C ARG A 481 -10.19 1.65 -4.50
N GLN A 482 -8.91 1.82 -4.15
CA GLN A 482 -8.47 2.74 -3.09
C GLN A 482 -8.90 4.18 -3.37
N TYR A 483 -8.71 4.66 -4.61
CA TYR A 483 -9.16 6.00 -5.00
C TYR A 483 -10.68 6.16 -4.86
N LEU A 484 -11.46 5.23 -5.41
CA LEU A 484 -12.92 5.32 -5.38
C LEU A 484 -13.48 5.29 -3.95
N LEU A 485 -12.92 4.46 -3.07
CA LEU A 485 -13.31 4.39 -1.67
C LEU A 485 -13.02 5.70 -0.92
N LEU A 486 -11.83 6.27 -1.11
CA LEU A 486 -11.43 7.52 -0.47
C LEU A 486 -12.24 8.72 -1.03
N LEU A 487 -12.50 8.74 -2.33
CA LEU A 487 -13.33 9.78 -2.96
C LEU A 487 -14.79 9.72 -2.49
N ALA A 488 -15.31 8.52 -2.27
CA ALA A 488 -16.66 8.34 -1.72
C ALA A 488 -16.78 8.85 -0.28
N GLU A 489 -15.68 8.81 0.48
CA GLU A 489 -15.60 9.41 1.80
C GLU A 489 -15.26 10.91 1.74
N GLY A 490 -15.22 11.53 0.56
CA GLY A 490 -14.99 12.97 0.39
C GLY A 490 -13.56 13.40 0.75
N VAL A 491 -12.56 12.55 0.50
CA VAL A 491 -11.14 12.94 0.59
C VAL A 491 -10.85 13.90 -0.55
N GLU A 492 -10.22 15.06 -0.24
CA GLU A 492 -10.03 16.16 -1.19
C GLU A 492 -8.88 15.90 -2.16
N GLY A 493 -7.76 15.36 -1.68
CA GLY A 493 -6.59 15.05 -2.50
C GLY A 493 -5.96 13.74 -2.10
N ILE A 494 -5.54 12.94 -3.10
CA ILE A 494 -4.98 11.61 -2.89
C ILE A 494 -3.69 11.52 -3.71
N CYS A 495 -2.55 11.24 -3.05
CA CYS A 495 -1.28 10.96 -3.73
C CYS A 495 -0.93 9.48 -3.58
N TYR A 496 -0.82 8.78 -4.71
CA TYR A 496 -0.40 7.38 -4.70
C TYR A 496 1.11 7.28 -4.53
N TYR A 497 1.56 6.49 -3.58
CA TYR A 497 2.95 6.19 -3.34
C TYR A 497 3.29 4.89 -4.06
N ARG A 498 4.12 4.94 -5.13
CA ARG A 498 4.71 6.10 -5.76
C ARG A 498 4.68 5.98 -7.28
N PHE A 499 5.11 7.02 -8.00
CA PHE A 499 5.10 6.98 -9.47
C PHE A 499 6.09 5.94 -10.02
N ARG A 500 7.40 6.10 -9.79
CA ARG A 500 8.42 5.21 -10.36
C ARG A 500 9.04 4.30 -9.30
N ALA A 501 9.23 3.04 -9.65
CA ALA A 501 9.89 2.03 -8.83
C ALA A 501 11.35 2.41 -8.52
N GLY A 502 11.82 2.02 -7.34
CA GLY A 502 13.20 2.20 -6.91
C GLY A 502 14.14 1.11 -7.40
N GLU A 503 15.31 1.03 -6.77
CA GLU A 503 16.25 -0.06 -7.03
C GLU A 503 15.74 -1.36 -6.42
N TRP A 504 15.67 -2.41 -7.23
CA TRP A 504 15.12 -3.72 -6.85
C TRP A 504 15.73 -4.32 -5.56
N ASN A 505 16.94 -3.94 -5.22
CA ASN A 505 17.67 -4.44 -4.04
C ASN A 505 17.28 -3.70 -2.73
N ARG A 506 16.33 -2.77 -2.75
CA ARG A 506 15.91 -1.97 -1.59
C ARG A 506 14.64 -2.49 -0.91
N GLY A 507 14.31 -3.78 -1.08
CA GLY A 507 13.17 -4.42 -0.45
C GLY A 507 11.82 -3.87 -0.94
N ARG A 508 10.80 -3.96 -0.11
CA ARG A 508 9.42 -3.54 -0.40
C ARG A 508 9.32 -2.11 -0.98
N GLU A 509 10.07 -1.18 -0.41
CA GLU A 509 10.04 0.23 -0.80
C GLU A 509 10.40 0.47 -2.28
N ALA A 510 11.19 -0.44 -2.86
CA ALA A 510 11.56 -0.37 -4.27
C ALA A 510 10.40 -0.67 -5.23
N HIS A 511 9.35 -1.36 -4.77
CA HIS A 511 8.33 -1.97 -5.63
C HIS A 511 6.98 -1.24 -5.65
N PHE A 512 6.85 -0.13 -4.93
CA PHE A 512 5.60 0.66 -4.90
C PHE A 512 5.28 1.38 -6.22
N GLY A 513 6.28 1.63 -7.08
CA GLY A 513 6.08 2.37 -8.32
C GLY A 513 5.01 1.74 -9.22
N ILE A 514 4.17 2.58 -9.85
CA ILE A 514 3.25 2.17 -10.92
C ILE A 514 3.95 2.11 -12.28
N VAL A 515 5.14 2.69 -12.36
CA VAL A 515 6.07 2.63 -13.50
C VAL A 515 7.35 1.97 -13.01
N ARG A 516 7.94 1.10 -13.83
CA ARG A 516 9.22 0.45 -13.48
C ARG A 516 10.38 1.44 -13.55
N ARG A 517 11.54 1.03 -13.04
CA ARG A 517 12.73 1.89 -13.01
C ARG A 517 13.17 2.37 -14.40
N ASP A 518 13.00 1.56 -15.42
CA ASP A 518 13.32 1.87 -16.83
C ASP A 518 12.24 2.72 -17.53
N PHE A 519 11.27 3.21 -16.78
CA PHE A 519 10.09 3.94 -17.26
C PHE A 519 9.07 3.09 -18.02
N SER A 520 9.22 1.77 -18.11
CA SER A 520 8.17 0.94 -18.66
C SER A 520 6.95 0.91 -17.71
N PRO A 521 5.71 1.09 -18.23
CA PRO A 521 4.53 1.12 -17.37
C PRO A 521 4.23 -0.28 -16.82
N LYS A 522 3.84 -0.35 -15.54
CA LYS A 522 3.15 -1.51 -14.99
C LYS A 522 1.66 -1.46 -15.33
N PRO A 523 0.91 -2.57 -15.19
CA PRO A 523 -0.55 -2.55 -15.32
C PRO A 523 -1.24 -1.47 -14.47
N ALA A 524 -0.68 -1.15 -13.29
CA ALA A 524 -1.20 -0.11 -12.41
C ALA A 524 -1.17 1.31 -13.02
N ALA A 525 -0.20 1.61 -13.91
CA ALA A 525 -0.18 2.88 -14.64
C ALA A 525 -1.39 2.99 -15.58
N ARG A 526 -1.74 1.90 -16.29
CA ARG A 526 -2.93 1.87 -17.14
C ARG A 526 -4.22 1.93 -16.33
N ALA A 527 -4.28 1.27 -15.18
CA ALA A 527 -5.43 1.35 -14.29
C ALA A 527 -5.65 2.78 -13.77
N PHE A 528 -4.56 3.50 -13.44
CA PHE A 528 -4.62 4.90 -13.06
C PHE A 528 -5.10 5.80 -14.22
N GLU A 529 -4.52 5.66 -15.41
CA GLU A 529 -4.91 6.38 -16.62
C GLU A 529 -6.41 6.15 -16.96
N THR A 530 -6.88 4.91 -16.85
CA THR A 530 -8.29 4.57 -17.09
C THR A 530 -9.20 5.28 -16.09
N LEU A 531 -8.85 5.25 -14.80
CA LEU A 531 -9.63 5.91 -13.76
C LEU A 531 -9.66 7.44 -13.97
N THR A 532 -8.51 8.08 -14.21
CA THR A 532 -8.44 9.54 -14.40
C THR A 532 -9.21 10.00 -15.63
N ARG A 533 -9.18 9.23 -16.73
CA ARG A 533 -9.95 9.48 -17.95
C ARG A 533 -11.46 9.33 -17.73
N LEU A 534 -11.89 8.34 -16.95
CA LEU A 534 -13.31 8.09 -16.64
C LEU A 534 -13.85 9.00 -15.52
N ARG A 535 -12.97 9.69 -14.81
CA ARG A 535 -13.32 10.68 -13.79
C ARG A 535 -12.53 11.99 -14.01
N PRO A 536 -12.84 12.74 -15.09
CA PRO A 536 -12.21 14.02 -15.38
C PRO A 536 -12.55 15.06 -14.30
N GLU A 537 -11.85 16.18 -14.34
CA GLU A 537 -12.13 17.34 -13.50
C GLU A 537 -13.59 17.77 -13.65
N GLY A 538 -14.21 18.19 -12.54
CA GLY A 538 -15.62 18.55 -12.50
C GLY A 538 -16.59 17.37 -12.36
N SER A 539 -16.11 16.11 -12.30
CA SER A 539 -16.95 14.95 -11.96
C SER A 539 -17.56 15.11 -10.56
N GLY A 540 -18.80 14.70 -10.40
CA GLY A 540 -19.52 14.79 -9.14
C GLY A 540 -19.05 13.78 -8.07
N PRO A 541 -19.71 13.76 -6.91
CA PRO A 541 -19.39 12.84 -5.81
C PRO A 541 -19.45 11.37 -6.22
N VAL A 542 -18.62 10.55 -5.60
CA VAL A 542 -18.67 9.08 -5.74
C VAL A 542 -19.66 8.52 -4.73
N GLU A 543 -20.64 7.78 -5.20
CA GLU A 543 -21.62 7.08 -4.40
C GLU A 543 -21.32 5.58 -4.37
N LEU A 544 -21.22 4.97 -3.18
CA LEU A 544 -20.96 3.54 -3.02
C LEU A 544 -22.22 2.75 -2.73
N SER A 545 -22.27 1.51 -3.23
CA SER A 545 -23.29 0.52 -2.92
C SER A 545 -22.72 -0.89 -2.85
N THR A 546 -23.47 -1.82 -2.28
CA THR A 546 -23.10 -3.24 -2.17
C THR A 546 -24.20 -4.09 -2.83
N PRO A 547 -24.13 -4.30 -4.15
CA PRO A 547 -25.18 -5.01 -4.90
C PRO A 547 -25.40 -6.46 -4.47
N ALA A 548 -24.35 -7.10 -3.97
CA ALA A 548 -24.37 -8.47 -3.47
C ALA A 548 -23.27 -8.68 -2.41
N PRO A 549 -23.36 -9.71 -1.57
CA PRO A 549 -22.29 -10.06 -0.65
C PRO A 549 -20.94 -10.24 -1.39
N GLY A 550 -19.91 -9.51 -0.95
CA GLY A 550 -18.59 -9.51 -1.57
C GLY A 550 -18.49 -8.77 -2.91
N VAL A 551 -19.53 -8.03 -3.32
CA VAL A 551 -19.50 -7.17 -4.51
C VAL A 551 -19.73 -5.72 -4.11
N GLN A 552 -18.87 -4.84 -4.57
CA GLN A 552 -18.96 -3.39 -4.38
C GLN A 552 -19.27 -2.71 -5.72
N ALA A 553 -19.98 -1.61 -5.64
CA ALA A 553 -20.20 -0.72 -6.77
C ALA A 553 -20.01 0.73 -6.36
N ALA A 554 -19.48 1.52 -7.28
CA ALA A 554 -19.36 2.97 -7.17
C ALA A 554 -20.01 3.64 -8.38
N ALA A 555 -20.59 4.83 -8.20
CA ALA A 555 -21.10 5.59 -9.33
C ALA A 555 -20.87 7.09 -9.13
N TRP A 556 -20.64 7.81 -10.22
CA TRP A 556 -20.48 9.27 -10.22
C TRP A 556 -20.96 9.90 -11.52
N PRO A 557 -21.52 11.11 -11.47
CA PRO A 557 -21.87 11.85 -12.68
C PRO A 557 -20.65 12.57 -13.25
N LEU A 558 -20.60 12.66 -14.56
CA LEU A 558 -19.67 13.49 -15.31
C LEU A 558 -20.27 14.90 -15.53
N PRO A 559 -19.45 15.90 -15.91
CA PRO A 559 -19.94 17.26 -16.17
C PRO A 559 -21.02 17.37 -17.26
N ASP A 560 -21.04 16.44 -18.22
CA ASP A 560 -22.00 16.35 -19.31
C ASP A 560 -23.29 15.60 -18.95
N GLY A 561 -23.46 15.19 -17.68
CA GLY A 561 -24.61 14.46 -17.16
C GLY A 561 -24.58 12.95 -17.43
N VAL A 562 -23.58 12.44 -18.15
CA VAL A 562 -23.26 11.02 -18.26
C VAL A 562 -22.92 10.45 -16.89
N ARG A 563 -23.20 9.19 -16.64
CA ARG A 563 -22.85 8.54 -15.39
C ARG A 563 -21.92 7.35 -15.64
N ILE A 564 -20.90 7.25 -14.80
CA ILE A 564 -20.03 6.08 -14.76
C ILE A 564 -20.43 5.23 -13.55
N HIS A 565 -20.53 3.92 -13.77
CA HIS A 565 -20.72 2.93 -12.71
C HIS A 565 -19.52 1.99 -12.74
N ALA A 566 -18.90 1.78 -11.60
CA ALA A 566 -17.78 0.88 -11.40
C ALA A 566 -18.23 -0.30 -10.53
N VAL A 567 -17.92 -1.53 -10.93
CA VAL A 567 -18.32 -2.74 -10.19
C VAL A 567 -17.12 -3.67 -10.06
N TRP A 568 -16.92 -4.20 -8.86
CA TRP A 568 -15.86 -5.17 -8.58
C TRP A 568 -16.26 -6.13 -7.45
N SER A 569 -15.60 -7.28 -7.39
CA SER A 569 -15.69 -8.14 -6.21
C SER A 569 -14.55 -7.86 -5.23
N THR A 570 -14.77 -8.09 -3.95
CA THR A 570 -13.72 -7.97 -2.92
C THR A 570 -12.81 -9.18 -2.90
N SER A 571 -13.28 -10.33 -3.42
CA SER A 571 -12.50 -11.57 -3.50
C SER A 571 -13.06 -12.52 -4.57
N GLY A 572 -12.18 -13.02 -5.44
CA GLY A 572 -12.55 -13.97 -6.50
C GLY A 572 -13.64 -13.48 -7.44
N ALA A 573 -14.10 -14.33 -8.35
CA ALA A 573 -15.16 -13.99 -9.30
C ALA A 573 -16.56 -14.18 -8.69
N ARG A 574 -17.49 -13.27 -8.99
CA ARG A 574 -18.90 -13.33 -8.62
C ARG A 574 -19.77 -13.16 -9.86
N LYS A 575 -20.63 -14.13 -10.13
CA LYS A 575 -21.56 -14.05 -11.27
C LYS A 575 -22.64 -13.00 -11.03
N MET A 576 -22.73 -12.05 -11.94
CA MET A 576 -23.63 -10.90 -11.85
C MET A 576 -24.51 -10.81 -13.09
N GLN A 577 -25.67 -10.20 -12.92
CA GLN A 577 -26.59 -9.82 -13.96
C GLN A 577 -26.82 -8.31 -13.91
N LEU A 578 -26.68 -7.64 -15.05
CA LEU A 578 -26.98 -6.24 -15.23
C LEU A 578 -28.41 -6.07 -15.74
N ALA A 579 -29.15 -5.14 -15.16
CA ALA A 579 -30.40 -4.61 -15.69
C ALA A 579 -30.25 -3.10 -15.98
N GLY A 580 -30.79 -2.64 -17.10
CA GLY A 580 -30.64 -1.27 -17.60
C GLY A 580 -29.83 -1.19 -18.87
N THR A 581 -29.68 0.04 -19.41
CA THR A 581 -28.96 0.32 -20.66
C THR A 581 -27.65 1.01 -20.40
N PHE A 582 -26.62 0.60 -21.09
CA PHE A 582 -25.27 1.19 -21.05
C PHE A 582 -24.75 1.43 -22.49
N GLU A 583 -23.81 2.35 -22.62
CA GLU A 583 -23.18 2.67 -23.90
C GLU A 583 -21.93 1.81 -24.12
N THR A 584 -21.06 1.73 -23.13
CA THR A 584 -19.81 0.97 -23.19
C THR A 584 -19.47 0.34 -21.85
N VAL A 585 -18.73 -0.76 -21.89
CA VAL A 585 -18.08 -1.37 -20.73
C VAL A 585 -16.58 -1.41 -20.96
N THR A 586 -15.84 -0.97 -19.95
CA THR A 586 -14.38 -0.90 -20.00
C THR A 586 -13.82 -1.61 -18.77
N ASP A 587 -12.79 -2.43 -18.92
CA ASP A 587 -12.08 -3.02 -17.79
C ASP A 587 -11.15 -1.98 -17.09
N PHE A 588 -10.57 -2.36 -15.96
CA PHE A 588 -9.69 -1.48 -15.18
C PHE A 588 -8.38 -1.10 -15.91
N LEU A 589 -8.01 -1.83 -16.97
CA LEU A 589 -6.84 -1.54 -17.83
C LEU A 589 -7.19 -0.70 -19.06
N GLY A 590 -8.48 -0.36 -19.24
CA GLY A 590 -8.94 0.49 -20.34
C GLY A 590 -9.38 -0.27 -21.60
N SER A 591 -9.48 -1.60 -21.56
CA SER A 591 -9.95 -2.41 -22.69
C SER A 591 -11.47 -2.49 -22.72
N GLU A 592 -12.05 -2.43 -23.92
CA GLU A 592 -13.50 -2.62 -24.10
C GLU A 592 -13.90 -4.07 -23.80
N VAL A 593 -14.98 -4.25 -23.05
CA VAL A 593 -15.53 -5.56 -22.69
C VAL A 593 -16.91 -5.72 -23.32
N LYS A 594 -17.13 -6.84 -24.01
CA LYS A 594 -18.44 -7.21 -24.55
C LYS A 594 -19.18 -8.09 -23.55
N LEU A 595 -20.43 -7.75 -23.26
CA LEU A 595 -21.28 -8.55 -22.39
C LEU A 595 -22.33 -9.29 -23.21
N GLU A 596 -22.56 -10.54 -22.87
CA GLU A 596 -23.64 -11.35 -23.46
C GLU A 596 -24.87 -11.29 -22.56
N ASN A 597 -25.97 -10.74 -23.07
CA ASN A 597 -27.24 -10.64 -22.35
C ASN A 597 -27.13 -9.97 -20.95
N GLY A 598 -26.19 -9.05 -20.76
CA GLY A 598 -25.96 -8.38 -19.50
C GLY A 598 -25.35 -9.25 -18.39
N ALA A 599 -24.92 -10.47 -18.70
CA ALA A 599 -24.23 -11.34 -17.75
C ALA A 599 -22.72 -11.04 -17.72
N PHE A 600 -22.12 -11.01 -16.53
CA PHE A 600 -20.69 -10.82 -16.37
C PHE A 600 -20.19 -11.40 -15.04
N ASP A 601 -18.88 -11.59 -14.94
CA ASP A 601 -18.21 -11.93 -13.70
C ASP A 601 -17.61 -10.65 -13.10
N ALA A 602 -18.12 -10.23 -11.93
CA ALA A 602 -17.43 -9.23 -11.13
C ALA A 602 -16.18 -9.88 -10.53
N THR A 603 -15.02 -9.37 -10.90
CA THR A 603 -13.70 -9.80 -10.41
C THR A 603 -13.11 -8.70 -9.53
N PRO A 604 -11.95 -8.92 -8.87
CA PRO A 604 -11.26 -7.84 -8.16
C PRO A 604 -10.82 -6.67 -9.05
N GLY A 605 -10.66 -6.88 -10.36
CA GLY A 605 -10.50 -5.82 -11.34
C GLY A 605 -11.84 -5.16 -11.66
N ILE A 606 -11.86 -3.83 -11.62
CA ILE A 606 -13.08 -3.05 -11.84
C ILE A 606 -13.55 -3.16 -13.28
N LEU A 607 -14.86 -3.33 -13.48
CA LEU A 607 -15.55 -3.05 -14.73
C LEU A 607 -16.26 -1.71 -14.62
N TYR A 608 -16.03 -0.83 -15.60
CA TYR A 608 -16.65 0.49 -15.70
C TYR A 608 -17.72 0.48 -16.78
N PHE A 609 -18.93 0.90 -16.41
CA PHE A 609 -20.08 1.02 -17.29
C PHE A 609 -20.39 2.50 -17.52
N ARG A 610 -20.38 2.94 -18.77
CA ARG A 610 -20.80 4.28 -19.15
C ARG A 610 -22.27 4.24 -19.54
N THR A 611 -23.08 5.16 -19.01
CA THR A 611 -24.50 5.26 -19.31
C THR A 611 -24.84 6.63 -19.88
N ALA A 612 -25.91 6.72 -20.68
CA ALA A 612 -26.47 8.00 -21.07
C ALA A 612 -26.99 8.78 -19.85
N PRO A 613 -27.14 10.13 -19.97
CA PRO A 613 -27.70 10.95 -18.91
C PRO A 613 -29.07 10.43 -18.43
N GLY A 614 -29.25 10.30 -17.11
CA GLY A 614 -30.50 9.83 -16.50
C GLY A 614 -30.73 8.33 -16.52
N ALA A 615 -29.92 7.54 -17.22
CA ALA A 615 -30.05 6.08 -17.22
C ALA A 615 -29.60 5.50 -15.85
N GLN A 616 -30.31 4.47 -15.41
CA GLN A 616 -30.03 3.75 -14.18
C GLN A 616 -29.56 2.33 -14.50
N LEU A 617 -28.56 1.86 -13.74
CA LEU A 617 -28.11 0.47 -13.79
C LEU A 617 -28.38 -0.21 -12.46
N GLU A 618 -28.85 -1.43 -12.52
CA GLU A 618 -29.03 -2.31 -11.38
C GLU A 618 -28.19 -3.57 -11.56
N PHE A 619 -27.40 -3.91 -10.54
CA PHE A 619 -26.56 -5.09 -10.52
C PHE A 619 -27.12 -6.10 -9.52
N LYS A 620 -27.32 -7.35 -9.96
CA LYS A 620 -27.86 -8.44 -9.12
C LYS A 620 -26.93 -9.65 -9.16
N ALA A 621 -26.81 -10.36 -8.04
CA ALA A 621 -26.18 -11.67 -8.05
C ALA A 621 -26.99 -12.64 -8.91
N ARG A 622 -26.28 -13.54 -9.61
CA ARG A 622 -26.88 -14.52 -10.49
C ARG A 622 -26.84 -15.94 -9.89
#